data_b282af602fbc32cfaa4ca26c6f91a164
#
_entry.id   b282af602fbc32cfaa4ca26c6f91a164
#
_cell.length_a   1.000
_cell.length_b   1.000
_cell.length_c   1.000
_cell.angle_alpha   90.00
_cell.angle_beta   90.00
_cell.angle_gamma   90.00
#
_symmetry.space_group_name_H-M   'P 1'
#
loop_
_entity.id
_entity.type
_entity.pdbx_description
1 polymer ?
#
loop_
_entity_poly.entity_id
_entity_poly.type
_entity_poly.pdbx_seq_one_letter_code
_entity_poly.pdbx_strand_id
1 'polypeptide(L)'
;MTATDTAVRGNDLVDELLGWLEEHWDPDLTVGEWWERLGLAGWAAPMLPEDCYGRGLSRGDALRVSATISRFGALGAPMGMSIGLASPTITTHGTREQIDRLVPPAVTGKIAYCQLFSEPGAGSDLAGLATRAVRDGDVWRIDGQKVWTSGGQYADRGMLLARTNPDAPKHQGITWFAIDMHQPGVDIRPLKEMTGHAMFNEVFLTDAEVLDADRIGDVNNGWAVANTTLLHERSGMGARGGGAGPETAYLTRMARGGSVAGDLDKRAGDFVTARPTTATKERSKQPSSPAQGHIDLAREMGVLDQPVIRQEIVRAHILGTVARLNTERSKASPVPGIANLGKLLMGHIVRHNRDLGMAILGARGTLHAYDDEQRGEMAKLPGGKGAVAATAQALGAQALPIYGGTDQIQRNIIGERVLGLPKEPGDLTTLPFNQLPKNA
;
A
#
# COMPACT_ATOMS: atom_id res chain seq x y z
N MET A 1 -15.15 -25.61 12.30
CA MET A 1 -15.95 -24.46 12.79
C MET A 1 -17.14 -24.30 11.86
N THR A 2 -18.34 -24.35 12.36
CA THR A 2 -19.56 -24.18 11.56
C THR A 2 -19.83 -22.71 11.28
N ALA A 3 -20.61 -22.39 10.24
CA ALA A 3 -21.01 -21.02 9.92
C ALA A 3 -21.71 -20.29 11.09
N THR A 4 -22.34 -21.06 11.97
CA THR A 4 -22.98 -20.57 13.20
C THR A 4 -21.96 -20.11 14.25
N ASP A 5 -20.84 -20.84 14.44
CA ASP A 5 -19.76 -20.45 15.36
C ASP A 5 -19.07 -19.16 14.94
N THR A 6 -18.94 -18.96 13.63
CA THR A 6 -18.33 -17.75 13.08
C THR A 6 -19.25 -16.53 13.22
N ALA A 7 -20.57 -16.73 13.12
CA ALA A 7 -21.54 -15.65 13.28
C ALA A 7 -21.68 -15.21 14.75
N VAL A 8 -21.67 -16.14 15.69
CA VAL A 8 -21.74 -15.86 17.16
C VAL A 8 -20.50 -15.08 17.60
N ARG A 9 -19.29 -15.57 17.27
CA ARG A 9 -18.04 -14.85 17.58
C ARG A 9 -17.96 -13.46 16.93
N GLY A 10 -18.56 -13.28 15.75
CA GLY A 10 -18.56 -12.01 15.05
C GLY A 10 -19.45 -10.95 15.72
N ASN A 11 -20.51 -11.34 16.42
CA ASN A 11 -21.34 -10.42 17.19
C ASN A 11 -20.65 -10.03 18.50
N ASP A 12 -20.07 -11.00 19.22
CA ASP A 12 -19.32 -10.75 20.46
C ASP A 12 -18.17 -9.76 20.25
N LEU A 13 -17.42 -9.90 19.14
CA LEU A 13 -16.34 -8.97 18.77
C LEU A 13 -16.85 -7.54 18.53
N VAL A 14 -17.99 -7.40 17.85
CA VAL A 14 -18.58 -6.09 17.56
C VAL A 14 -19.09 -5.43 18.83
N ASP A 15 -19.73 -6.20 19.71
CA ASP A 15 -20.28 -5.71 20.99
C ASP A 15 -19.12 -5.31 21.94
N GLU A 16 -18.04 -6.10 22.02
CA GLU A 16 -16.82 -5.74 22.74
C GLU A 16 -16.25 -4.42 22.25
N LEU A 17 -16.10 -4.27 20.92
CA LEU A 17 -15.55 -3.04 20.35
C LEU A 17 -16.46 -1.83 20.59
N LEU A 18 -17.78 -2.00 20.50
CA LEU A 18 -18.74 -0.91 20.75
C LEU A 18 -18.65 -0.43 22.19
N GLY A 19 -18.63 -1.34 23.18
CA GLY A 19 -18.44 -0.99 24.59
C GLY A 19 -17.11 -0.27 24.82
N TRP A 20 -16.03 -0.75 24.20
CA TRP A 20 -14.74 -0.10 24.29
C TRP A 20 -14.75 1.32 23.67
N LEU A 21 -15.42 1.51 22.52
CA LEU A 21 -15.55 2.82 21.87
C LEU A 21 -16.38 3.80 22.70
N GLU A 22 -17.47 3.34 23.33
CA GLU A 22 -18.29 4.18 24.22
C GLU A 22 -17.51 4.71 25.42
N GLU A 23 -16.55 3.93 25.94
CA GLU A 23 -15.73 4.31 27.08
C GLU A 23 -14.53 5.19 26.70
N HIS A 24 -13.94 5.00 25.51
CA HIS A 24 -12.61 5.55 25.17
C HIS A 24 -12.62 6.62 24.08
N TRP A 25 -13.68 6.70 23.26
CA TRP A 25 -13.77 7.70 22.20
C TRP A 25 -14.32 9.01 22.71
N ASP A 26 -13.55 10.06 22.48
CA ASP A 26 -13.99 11.43 22.68
C ASP A 26 -13.52 12.25 21.46
N PRO A 27 -14.43 12.95 20.73
CA PRO A 27 -14.06 13.76 19.58
C PRO A 27 -13.15 14.95 19.92
N ASP A 28 -13.06 15.35 21.19
CA ASP A 28 -12.22 16.45 21.66
C ASP A 28 -10.78 16.02 21.98
N LEU A 29 -10.48 14.72 21.99
CA LEU A 29 -9.12 14.23 22.03
C LEU A 29 -8.32 14.69 20.82
N THR A 30 -7.01 14.84 20.99
CA THR A 30 -6.12 14.96 19.83
C THR A 30 -6.06 13.63 19.06
N VAL A 31 -5.69 13.71 17.77
CA VAL A 31 -5.47 12.51 16.95
C VAL A 31 -4.45 11.59 17.60
N GLY A 32 -3.36 12.16 18.17
CA GLY A 32 -2.31 11.40 18.84
C GLY A 32 -2.81 10.65 20.07
N GLU A 33 -3.58 11.30 20.94
CA GLU A 33 -4.18 10.68 22.14
C GLU A 33 -5.16 9.57 21.75
N TRP A 34 -6.01 9.81 20.77
CA TRP A 34 -6.94 8.80 20.27
C TRP A 34 -6.20 7.59 19.67
N TRP A 35 -5.23 7.83 18.81
CA TRP A 35 -4.49 6.74 18.19
C TRP A 35 -3.60 5.98 19.18
N GLU A 36 -3.13 6.62 20.23
CA GLU A 36 -2.44 5.93 21.32
C GLU A 36 -3.37 4.95 22.05
N ARG A 37 -4.58 5.39 22.43
CA ARG A 37 -5.58 4.50 23.02
C ARG A 37 -5.91 3.33 22.10
N LEU A 38 -6.24 3.64 20.83
CA LEU A 38 -6.64 2.66 19.84
C LEU A 38 -5.51 1.65 19.54
N GLY A 39 -4.27 2.15 19.43
CA GLY A 39 -3.08 1.36 19.12
C GLY A 39 -2.68 0.41 20.24
N LEU A 40 -2.59 0.94 21.47
CA LEU A 40 -2.20 0.13 22.64
C LEU A 40 -3.26 -0.89 23.05
N ALA A 41 -4.55 -0.63 22.75
CA ALA A 41 -5.63 -1.60 22.96
C ALA A 41 -5.70 -2.67 21.83
N GLY A 42 -4.81 -2.61 20.82
CA GLY A 42 -4.75 -3.57 19.73
C GLY A 42 -5.80 -3.38 18.61
N TRP A 43 -6.64 -2.36 18.71
CA TRP A 43 -7.70 -2.11 17.72
C TRP A 43 -7.20 -1.42 16.45
N ALA A 44 -6.03 -0.74 16.51
CA ALA A 44 -5.44 -0.11 15.33
C ALA A 44 -4.84 -1.13 14.36
N ALA A 45 -4.25 -2.21 14.87
CA ALA A 45 -3.60 -3.26 14.08
C ALA A 45 -4.13 -4.66 14.48
N PRO A 46 -5.44 -4.93 14.37
CA PRO A 46 -6.09 -6.07 15.03
C PRO A 46 -5.65 -7.44 14.49
N MET A 47 -4.94 -7.49 13.36
CA MET A 47 -4.38 -8.73 12.81
C MET A 47 -3.03 -9.11 13.43
N LEU A 48 -2.32 -8.19 14.09
CA LEU A 48 -1.10 -8.53 14.81
C LEU A 48 -1.41 -9.46 15.98
N PRO A 49 -0.43 -10.28 16.43
CA PRO A 49 -0.58 -11.09 17.64
C PRO A 49 -0.95 -10.24 18.86
N GLU A 50 -1.66 -10.84 19.83
CA GLU A 50 -2.11 -10.14 21.04
C GLU A 50 -0.91 -9.62 21.86
N ASP A 51 0.13 -10.41 21.97
CA ASP A 51 1.37 -10.03 22.64
C ASP A 51 2.21 -9.03 21.85
N CYS A 52 1.80 -8.64 20.65
CA CYS A 52 2.45 -7.69 19.75
C CYS A 52 1.57 -6.47 19.43
N TYR A 53 0.77 -6.01 20.38
CA TYR A 53 -0.12 -4.84 20.23
C TYR A 53 -1.22 -5.02 19.18
N GLY A 54 -1.66 -6.26 18.97
CA GLY A 54 -2.78 -6.64 18.13
C GLY A 54 -3.85 -7.39 18.90
N ARG A 55 -4.67 -8.15 18.19
CA ARG A 55 -5.75 -8.97 18.75
C ARG A 55 -5.83 -10.37 18.10
N GLY A 56 -4.84 -10.74 17.30
CA GLY A 56 -4.79 -12.04 16.61
C GLY A 56 -5.96 -12.29 15.66
N LEU A 57 -6.64 -11.24 15.19
CA LEU A 57 -7.87 -11.38 14.43
C LEU A 57 -7.62 -11.80 12.99
N SER A 58 -8.62 -12.49 12.45
CA SER A 58 -8.66 -12.75 11.01
C SER A 58 -8.81 -11.45 10.22
N ARG A 59 -8.42 -11.48 8.95
CA ARG A 59 -8.63 -10.34 8.04
C ARG A 59 -10.13 -9.95 7.94
N GLY A 60 -11.03 -10.93 7.96
CA GLY A 60 -12.46 -10.67 7.91
C GLY A 60 -12.93 -9.87 9.13
N ASP A 61 -12.44 -10.24 10.31
CA ASP A 61 -12.75 -9.56 11.56
C ASP A 61 -12.09 -8.19 11.65
N ALA A 62 -10.86 -8.03 11.17
CA ALA A 62 -10.21 -6.73 11.07
C ALA A 62 -10.99 -5.74 10.19
N LEU A 63 -11.61 -6.20 9.11
CA LEU A 63 -12.52 -5.38 8.29
C LEU A 63 -13.81 -5.01 9.05
N ARG A 64 -14.34 -5.92 9.88
CA ARG A 64 -15.49 -5.63 10.76
C ARG A 64 -15.12 -4.58 11.80
N VAL A 65 -13.95 -4.68 12.43
CA VAL A 65 -13.42 -3.67 13.37
C VAL A 65 -13.40 -2.30 12.68
N SER A 66 -12.75 -2.17 11.54
CA SER A 66 -12.68 -0.90 10.80
C SER A 66 -14.07 -0.34 10.43
N ALA A 67 -14.99 -1.21 9.98
CA ALA A 67 -16.35 -0.82 9.63
C ALA A 67 -17.16 -0.41 10.87
N THR A 68 -16.92 -1.03 12.04
CA THR A 68 -17.61 -0.68 13.30
C THR A 68 -17.12 0.66 13.81
N ILE A 69 -15.81 0.94 13.85
CA ILE A 69 -15.25 2.23 14.23
C ILE A 69 -15.83 3.36 13.33
N SER A 70 -15.87 3.14 12.02
CA SER A 70 -16.43 4.11 11.08
C SER A 70 -17.94 4.34 11.29
N ARG A 71 -18.71 3.28 11.57
CA ARG A 71 -20.17 3.40 11.84
C ARG A 71 -20.48 4.04 13.17
N PHE A 72 -19.65 3.82 14.17
CA PHE A 72 -19.74 4.47 15.47
C PHE A 72 -19.54 5.98 15.34
N GLY A 73 -18.72 6.41 14.39
CA GLY A 73 -18.38 7.81 14.17
C GLY A 73 -17.10 8.22 14.88
N ALA A 74 -16.23 7.26 15.16
CA ALA A 74 -14.88 7.51 15.65
C ALA A 74 -13.86 7.61 14.50
N LEU A 75 -12.76 8.31 14.75
CA LEU A 75 -11.64 8.36 13.81
C LEU A 75 -11.02 6.97 13.66
N GLY A 76 -10.81 6.51 12.44
CA GLY A 76 -10.15 5.25 12.13
C GLY A 76 -8.69 5.21 12.56
N ALA A 77 -8.12 4.01 12.56
CA ALA A 77 -6.72 3.78 12.87
C ALA A 77 -5.77 4.55 11.93
N PRO A 78 -4.53 4.84 12.36
CA PRO A 78 -3.49 5.33 11.47
C PRO A 78 -3.29 4.33 10.33
N MET A 79 -2.99 4.85 9.15
CA MET A 79 -2.82 4.05 7.95
C MET A 79 -1.43 4.26 7.36
N GLY A 80 -0.99 3.34 6.53
CA GLY A 80 0.28 3.46 5.83
C GLY A 80 1.19 2.27 6.06
N MET A 81 2.46 2.46 5.73
CA MET A 81 3.45 1.38 5.74
C MET A 81 3.83 0.95 7.15
N SER A 82 3.67 1.81 8.16
CA SER A 82 3.93 1.48 9.56
C SER A 82 3.09 0.29 10.02
N ILE A 83 1.77 0.38 9.86
CA ILE A 83 0.82 -0.69 10.25
C ILE A 83 0.80 -1.81 9.23
N GLY A 84 0.79 -1.46 7.93
CA GLY A 84 0.58 -2.44 6.86
C GLY A 84 1.79 -3.30 6.51
N LEU A 85 2.99 -2.81 6.75
CA LEU A 85 4.24 -3.46 6.31
C LEU A 85 5.26 -3.61 7.44
N ALA A 86 5.64 -2.52 8.12
CA ALA A 86 6.71 -2.53 9.12
C ALA A 86 6.31 -3.36 10.34
N SER A 87 5.17 -3.05 10.98
CA SER A 87 4.72 -3.76 12.18
C SER A 87 4.60 -5.27 11.98
N PRO A 88 3.91 -5.80 10.94
CA PRO A 88 3.83 -7.24 10.75
C PRO A 88 5.17 -7.89 10.37
N THR A 89 6.09 -7.16 9.73
CA THR A 89 7.44 -7.66 9.45
C THR A 89 8.26 -7.75 10.75
N ILE A 90 8.22 -6.70 11.59
CA ILE A 90 8.95 -6.66 12.86
C ILE A 90 8.39 -7.72 13.83
N THR A 91 7.08 -7.89 13.92
CA THR A 91 6.47 -8.91 14.80
C THR A 91 6.78 -10.33 14.36
N THR A 92 7.07 -10.56 13.07
CA THR A 92 7.42 -11.88 12.54
C THR A 92 8.90 -12.23 12.74
N HIS A 93 9.81 -11.26 12.65
CA HIS A 93 11.25 -11.50 12.56
C HIS A 93 12.07 -10.80 13.65
N GLY A 94 11.49 -9.87 14.40
CA GLY A 94 12.15 -9.14 15.45
C GLY A 94 12.22 -9.91 16.77
N THR A 95 13.15 -9.54 17.62
CA THR A 95 13.19 -9.98 19.02
C THR A 95 12.10 -9.30 19.84
N ARG A 96 11.79 -9.82 21.03
CA ARG A 96 10.81 -9.19 21.93
C ARG A 96 11.17 -7.73 22.22
N GLU A 97 12.43 -7.44 22.50
CA GLU A 97 12.93 -6.09 22.74
C GLU A 97 12.69 -5.16 21.55
N GLN A 98 12.92 -5.64 20.32
CA GLN A 98 12.66 -4.88 19.10
C GLN A 98 11.16 -4.63 18.90
N ILE A 99 10.32 -5.64 19.15
CA ILE A 99 8.87 -5.51 19.08
C ILE A 99 8.37 -4.45 20.05
N ASP A 100 8.80 -4.53 21.33
CA ASP A 100 8.38 -3.59 22.38
C ASP A 100 8.84 -2.15 22.14
N ARG A 101 9.93 -1.97 21.41
CA ARG A 101 10.46 -0.65 21.09
C ARG A 101 9.91 -0.06 19.80
N LEU A 102 9.73 -0.88 18.76
CA LEU A 102 9.44 -0.39 17.41
C LEU A 102 7.95 -0.46 17.01
N VAL A 103 7.19 -1.40 17.58
CA VAL A 103 5.79 -1.59 17.18
C VAL A 103 4.83 -0.59 17.83
N PRO A 104 4.91 -0.26 19.14
CA PRO A 104 4.01 0.71 19.75
C PRO A 104 3.97 2.06 19.03
N PRO A 105 5.11 2.73 18.75
CA PRO A 105 5.07 4.01 18.06
C PRO A 105 4.54 3.91 16.61
N ALA A 106 4.69 2.75 15.97
CA ALA A 106 4.16 2.50 14.63
C ALA A 106 2.63 2.33 14.60
N VAL A 107 2.06 1.56 15.56
CA VAL A 107 0.61 1.31 15.62
C VAL A 107 -0.18 2.48 16.21
N THR A 108 0.47 3.36 16.97
CA THR A 108 -0.10 4.61 17.48
C THR A 108 0.06 5.79 16.53
N GLY A 109 0.70 5.59 15.37
CA GLY A 109 0.93 6.64 14.40
C GLY A 109 1.98 7.68 14.79
N LYS A 110 2.70 7.48 15.91
CA LYS A 110 3.79 8.39 16.37
C LYS A 110 5.01 8.34 15.46
N ILE A 111 5.22 7.21 14.76
CA ILE A 111 6.32 7.00 13.82
C ILE A 111 5.77 6.51 12.49
N ALA A 112 6.17 7.17 11.42
CA ALA A 112 5.89 6.78 10.06
C ALA A 112 7.08 6.03 9.44
N TYR A 113 6.78 4.91 8.75
CA TYR A 113 7.76 4.14 8.00
C TYR A 113 7.62 4.37 6.51
N CYS A 114 8.75 4.43 5.79
CA CYS A 114 8.83 4.26 4.35
C CYS A 114 9.56 2.97 3.98
N GLN A 115 9.53 2.60 2.69
CA GLN A 115 10.16 1.39 2.18
C GLN A 115 11.38 1.74 1.31
N LEU A 116 12.57 1.35 1.74
CA LEU A 116 13.86 1.59 1.09
C LEU A 116 14.37 0.29 0.46
N PHE A 117 13.63 -0.23 -0.54
CA PHE A 117 13.93 -1.50 -1.19
C PHE A 117 14.58 -1.29 -2.55
N SER A 118 13.84 -0.71 -3.50
CA SER A 118 14.28 -0.56 -4.89
C SER A 118 15.47 0.39 -5.03
N GLU A 119 16.30 0.10 -6.02
CA GLU A 119 17.43 0.93 -6.45
C GLU A 119 17.33 1.22 -7.95
N PRO A 120 18.04 2.21 -8.50
CA PRO A 120 18.04 2.46 -9.94
C PRO A 120 18.35 1.22 -10.78
N GLY A 121 19.25 0.34 -10.28
CA GLY A 121 19.64 -0.92 -10.92
C GLY A 121 18.92 -2.17 -10.42
N ALA A 122 18.04 -2.08 -9.40
CA ALA A 122 17.42 -3.24 -8.75
C ALA A 122 15.95 -2.98 -8.39
N GLY A 123 15.06 -3.25 -9.35
CA GLY A 123 13.61 -3.19 -9.15
C GLY A 123 12.99 -4.57 -9.14
N SER A 124 12.71 -5.16 -10.34
CA SER A 124 12.15 -6.51 -10.46
C SER A 124 13.10 -7.58 -9.93
N ASP A 125 14.41 -7.44 -10.17
CA ASP A 125 15.45 -8.24 -9.51
C ASP A 125 15.90 -7.51 -8.23
N LEU A 126 15.03 -7.46 -7.24
CA LEU A 126 15.31 -6.78 -5.98
C LEU A 126 16.53 -7.37 -5.27
N ALA A 127 16.76 -8.67 -5.38
CA ALA A 127 17.94 -9.31 -4.80
C ALA A 127 19.26 -8.84 -5.43
N GLY A 128 19.21 -8.13 -6.56
CA GLY A 128 20.34 -7.45 -7.19
C GLY A 128 20.75 -6.13 -6.52
N LEU A 129 20.12 -5.72 -5.42
CA LEU A 129 20.43 -4.48 -4.71
C LEU A 129 21.91 -4.40 -4.29
N ALA A 130 22.48 -3.18 -4.42
CA ALA A 130 23.89 -2.90 -4.20
C ALA A 130 24.17 -1.94 -3.03
N THR A 131 23.16 -1.29 -2.44
CA THR A 131 23.31 -0.51 -1.20
C THR A 131 24.07 -1.34 -0.18
N ARG A 132 25.23 -0.86 0.27
CA ARG A 132 26.18 -1.58 1.10
C ARG A 132 25.94 -1.27 2.57
N ALA A 133 26.07 -2.29 3.42
CA ALA A 133 26.13 -2.14 4.87
C ALA A 133 27.40 -2.81 5.39
N VAL A 134 28.26 -2.05 6.07
CA VAL A 134 29.51 -2.52 6.67
C VAL A 134 29.42 -2.35 8.18
N ARG A 135 29.69 -3.43 8.90
CA ARG A 135 29.64 -3.41 10.37
C ARG A 135 30.86 -2.70 10.96
N ASP A 136 30.61 -1.80 11.88
CA ASP A 136 31.60 -1.07 12.66
C ASP A 136 31.20 -1.13 14.14
N GLY A 137 31.67 -2.15 14.87
CA GLY A 137 31.23 -2.43 16.24
C GLY A 137 29.74 -2.76 16.33
N ASP A 138 28.99 -1.93 17.06
CA ASP A 138 27.54 -2.06 17.24
C ASP A 138 26.74 -1.21 16.25
N VAL A 139 27.41 -0.61 15.26
CA VAL A 139 26.84 0.24 14.23
C VAL A 139 27.08 -0.37 12.85
N TRP A 140 26.17 -0.14 11.93
CA TRP A 140 26.32 -0.44 10.51
C TRP A 140 26.43 0.88 9.75
N ARG A 141 27.46 1.00 8.88
CA ARG A 141 27.67 2.10 7.96
C ARG A 141 27.04 1.77 6.63
N ILE A 142 26.16 2.65 6.18
CA ILE A 142 25.32 2.41 5.00
C ILE A 142 25.67 3.39 3.88
N ASP A 143 26.00 2.84 2.70
CA ASP A 143 26.23 3.62 1.48
C ASP A 143 25.40 3.08 0.34
N GLY A 144 24.72 3.97 -0.40
CA GLY A 144 23.94 3.58 -1.56
C GLY A 144 22.86 4.58 -1.95
N GLN A 145 21.99 4.14 -2.85
CA GLN A 145 20.87 4.95 -3.34
C GLN A 145 19.62 4.08 -3.42
N LYS A 146 18.53 4.59 -2.89
CA LYS A 146 17.18 4.01 -3.01
C LYS A 146 16.31 4.90 -3.87
N VAL A 147 15.35 4.30 -4.57
CA VAL A 147 14.44 5.01 -5.48
C VAL A 147 13.01 4.48 -5.33
N TRP A 148 12.05 5.28 -5.77
CA TRP A 148 10.62 4.98 -5.66
C TRP A 148 10.13 4.86 -4.22
N THR A 149 10.78 5.58 -3.29
CA THR A 149 10.43 5.59 -1.88
C THR A 149 9.18 6.44 -1.66
N SER A 150 8.02 5.78 -1.53
CA SER A 150 6.74 6.47 -1.28
C SER A 150 6.76 7.15 0.07
N GLY A 151 6.46 8.46 0.09
CA GLY A 151 6.33 9.24 1.31
C GLY A 151 7.62 9.36 2.14
N GLY A 152 8.80 9.10 1.54
CA GLY A 152 10.08 9.15 2.24
C GLY A 152 10.35 10.50 2.90
N GLN A 153 9.90 11.60 2.27
CA GLN A 153 10.04 12.98 2.80
C GLN A 153 9.26 13.22 4.10
N TYR A 154 8.38 12.31 4.47
CA TYR A 154 7.54 12.40 5.67
C TYR A 154 7.81 11.26 6.66
N ALA A 155 8.69 10.33 6.34
CA ALA A 155 8.93 9.15 7.15
C ALA A 155 9.97 9.41 8.22
N ASP A 156 9.71 8.90 9.42
CA ASP A 156 10.67 8.93 10.53
C ASP A 156 11.66 7.76 10.43
N ARG A 157 11.20 6.60 9.93
CA ARG A 157 12.03 5.41 9.76
C ARG A 157 11.86 4.78 8.39
N GLY A 158 12.93 4.13 7.92
CA GLY A 158 12.96 3.38 6.68
C GLY A 158 13.10 1.87 6.91
N MET A 159 12.29 1.07 6.22
CA MET A 159 12.51 -0.36 6.07
C MET A 159 13.60 -0.57 5.01
N LEU A 160 14.85 -0.68 5.44
CA LEU A 160 16.01 -0.70 4.54
C LEU A 160 16.47 -2.13 4.26
N LEU A 161 16.65 -2.46 2.98
CA LEU A 161 17.44 -3.61 2.55
C LEU A 161 18.82 -3.17 2.11
N ALA A 162 19.86 -3.78 2.69
CA ALA A 162 21.24 -3.50 2.32
C ALA A 162 22.07 -4.79 2.19
N ARG A 163 23.12 -4.72 1.36
CA ARG A 163 24.07 -5.80 1.09
C ARG A 163 25.10 -5.85 2.21
N THR A 164 25.06 -6.90 3.05
CA THR A 164 26.02 -7.15 4.13
C THR A 164 27.10 -8.15 3.76
N ASN A 165 26.84 -9.01 2.76
CA ASN A 165 27.84 -9.96 2.25
C ASN A 165 27.77 -10.05 0.72
N PRO A 166 28.71 -9.42 -0.01
CA PRO A 166 28.76 -9.49 -1.47
C PRO A 166 29.34 -10.83 -2.02
N ASP A 167 30.01 -11.60 -1.17
CA ASP A 167 30.62 -12.89 -1.56
C ASP A 167 29.62 -14.06 -1.48
N ALA A 168 28.46 -13.84 -0.88
CA ALA A 168 27.36 -14.80 -0.88
C ALA A 168 26.48 -14.68 -2.13
N PRO A 169 25.71 -15.72 -2.49
CA PRO A 169 24.66 -15.62 -3.48
C PRO A 169 23.69 -14.47 -3.20
N LYS A 170 23.17 -13.83 -4.25
CA LYS A 170 22.47 -12.55 -4.14
C LYS A 170 21.33 -12.52 -3.10
N HIS A 171 20.64 -13.62 -2.86
CA HIS A 171 19.57 -13.72 -1.86
C HIS A 171 20.08 -13.96 -0.42
N GLN A 172 21.35 -14.38 -0.24
CA GLN A 172 21.92 -14.79 1.03
C GLN A 172 22.89 -13.75 1.64
N GLY A 173 23.02 -12.59 1.04
CA GLY A 173 23.93 -11.53 1.50
C GLY A 173 23.23 -10.22 1.80
N ILE A 174 21.93 -10.25 2.07
CA ILE A 174 21.09 -9.07 2.34
C ILE A 174 20.67 -9.09 3.81
N THR A 175 20.61 -7.90 4.42
CA THR A 175 20.08 -7.70 5.78
C THR A 175 19.02 -6.61 5.75
N TRP A 176 18.01 -6.72 6.61
CA TRP A 176 16.94 -5.76 6.79
C TRP A 176 17.17 -4.91 8.04
N PHE A 177 16.99 -3.58 7.92
CA PHE A 177 17.23 -2.62 9.00
C PHE A 177 16.08 -1.63 9.12
N ALA A 178 15.81 -1.16 10.35
CA ALA A 178 14.91 -0.03 10.62
C ALA A 178 15.76 1.25 10.77
N ILE A 179 16.11 1.89 9.64
CA ILE A 179 16.98 3.09 9.64
C ILE A 179 16.21 4.33 10.07
N ASP A 180 16.86 5.22 10.83
CA ASP A 180 16.38 6.58 11.09
C ASP A 180 16.51 7.44 9.81
N MET A 181 15.42 8.11 9.41
CA MET A 181 15.40 8.96 8.22
C MET A 181 15.87 10.40 8.49
N HIS A 182 15.99 10.79 9.76
CA HIS A 182 16.34 12.17 10.20
C HIS A 182 17.77 12.29 10.72
N GLN A 183 18.70 11.53 10.15
CA GLN A 183 20.11 11.53 10.57
C GLN A 183 21.01 12.14 9.48
N PRO A 184 22.25 12.58 9.84
CA PRO A 184 23.27 12.86 8.85
C PRO A 184 23.53 11.68 7.92
N GLY A 185 23.80 11.95 6.63
CA GLY A 185 24.05 10.91 5.64
C GLY A 185 22.78 10.37 4.95
N VAL A 186 21.59 10.79 5.37
CA VAL A 186 20.32 10.49 4.66
C VAL A 186 19.85 11.75 3.93
N ASP A 187 19.89 11.73 2.60
CA ASP A 187 19.44 12.84 1.75
C ASP A 187 18.23 12.37 0.92
N ILE A 188 17.07 12.98 1.17
CA ILE A 188 15.78 12.62 0.59
C ILE A 188 15.41 13.65 -0.47
N ARG A 189 15.26 13.21 -1.73
CA ARG A 189 14.93 14.07 -2.86
C ARG A 189 13.60 13.66 -3.50
N PRO A 190 12.56 14.49 -3.40
CA PRO A 190 11.28 14.22 -4.05
C PRO A 190 11.41 14.11 -5.57
N LEU A 191 10.81 13.07 -6.16
CA LEU A 191 10.72 12.87 -7.59
C LEU A 191 9.39 13.43 -8.11
N LYS A 192 9.47 14.40 -9.03
CA LYS A 192 8.29 14.92 -9.70
C LYS A 192 7.79 13.95 -10.76
N GLU A 193 6.62 13.39 -10.53
CA GLU A 193 5.95 12.45 -11.42
C GLU A 193 5.25 13.20 -12.57
N MET A 194 4.92 12.45 -13.64
CA MET A 194 4.18 13.02 -14.78
C MET A 194 2.75 13.46 -14.41
N THR A 195 2.22 13.02 -13.27
CA THR A 195 0.97 13.50 -12.69
C THR A 195 1.08 14.90 -12.06
N GLY A 196 2.30 15.43 -11.91
CA GLY A 196 2.59 16.68 -11.22
C GLY A 196 2.82 16.53 -9.71
N HIS A 197 2.54 15.35 -9.15
CA HIS A 197 2.80 15.04 -7.75
C HIS A 197 4.27 14.67 -7.51
N ALA A 198 4.67 14.63 -6.24
CA ALA A 198 5.99 14.19 -5.80
C ALA A 198 5.83 13.27 -4.58
N MET A 199 5.24 12.10 -4.83
CA MET A 199 5.00 11.10 -3.79
C MET A 199 6.14 10.13 -3.60
N PHE A 200 6.92 9.92 -4.64
CA PHE A 200 8.11 9.10 -4.61
C PHE A 200 9.36 9.95 -4.39
N ASN A 201 10.37 9.33 -3.84
CA ASN A 201 11.65 9.96 -3.56
C ASN A 201 12.80 9.09 -4.04
N GLU A 202 13.91 9.72 -4.38
CA GLU A 202 15.24 9.16 -4.27
C GLU A 202 15.75 9.40 -2.85
N VAL A 203 16.48 8.43 -2.32
CA VAL A 203 17.12 8.53 -1.01
C VAL A 203 18.59 8.13 -1.17
N PHE A 204 19.47 9.09 -0.96
CA PHE A 204 20.90 8.86 -0.97
C PHE A 204 21.39 8.59 0.45
N LEU A 205 22.15 7.53 0.60
CA LEU A 205 22.75 7.10 1.86
C LEU A 205 24.26 7.24 1.71
N THR A 206 24.86 8.07 2.55
CA THR A 206 26.30 8.34 2.55
C THR A 206 26.81 8.27 3.97
N ASP A 207 27.49 7.18 4.30
CA ASP A 207 27.94 6.90 5.67
C ASP A 207 26.81 7.02 6.74
N ALA A 208 25.59 6.68 6.34
CA ALA A 208 24.45 6.70 7.25
C ALA A 208 24.56 5.55 8.27
N GLU A 209 24.09 5.78 9.50
CA GLU A 209 24.28 4.84 10.60
C GLU A 209 23.02 4.06 10.92
N VAL A 210 23.17 2.76 11.24
CA VAL A 210 22.11 1.95 11.82
C VAL A 210 22.69 1.14 12.97
N LEU A 211 22.06 1.23 14.14
CA LEU A 211 22.43 0.38 15.28
C LEU A 211 22.16 -1.10 14.98
N ASP A 212 23.01 -2.01 15.42
CA ASP A 212 22.75 -3.46 15.27
C ASP A 212 21.45 -3.87 15.98
N ALA A 213 21.03 -3.13 17.01
CA ALA A 213 19.74 -3.29 17.68
C ALA A 213 18.53 -2.99 16.77
N ASP A 214 18.71 -2.22 15.68
CA ASP A 214 17.68 -1.91 14.69
C ASP A 214 17.72 -2.84 13.45
N ARG A 215 18.55 -3.86 13.48
CA ARG A 215 18.58 -4.95 12.50
C ARG A 215 17.48 -5.97 12.82
N ILE A 216 16.59 -6.21 11.89
CA ILE A 216 15.49 -7.16 12.06
C ILE A 216 15.83 -8.49 11.38
N GLY A 217 15.77 -9.58 12.15
CA GLY A 217 16.22 -10.91 11.75
C GLY A 217 17.75 -11.05 11.75
N ASP A 218 18.26 -12.18 11.27
CA ASP A 218 19.69 -12.47 11.26
C ASP A 218 20.44 -11.74 10.16
N VAL A 219 21.74 -11.47 10.38
CA VAL A 219 22.64 -10.94 9.35
C VAL A 219 22.64 -11.89 8.13
N ASN A 220 22.57 -11.33 6.94
CA ASN A 220 22.48 -12.04 5.65
C ASN A 220 21.18 -12.82 5.39
N ASN A 221 20.20 -12.76 6.30
CA ASN A 221 18.87 -13.39 6.13
C ASN A 221 17.75 -12.37 5.81
N GLY A 222 18.11 -11.16 5.43
CA GLY A 222 17.16 -10.07 5.13
C GLY A 222 16.24 -10.38 3.95
N TRP A 223 16.56 -11.34 3.09
CA TRP A 223 15.67 -11.77 2.02
C TRP A 223 14.40 -12.46 2.54
N ALA A 224 14.51 -13.28 3.59
CA ALA A 224 13.35 -13.87 4.25
C ALA A 224 12.45 -12.78 4.86
N VAL A 225 13.06 -11.79 5.54
CA VAL A 225 12.37 -10.62 6.11
C VAL A 225 11.67 -9.80 5.02
N ALA A 226 12.38 -9.51 3.92
CA ALA A 226 11.83 -8.81 2.76
C ALA A 226 10.62 -9.53 2.15
N ASN A 227 10.66 -10.85 2.04
CA ASN A 227 9.54 -11.63 1.51
C ASN A 227 8.28 -11.49 2.38
N THR A 228 8.41 -11.38 3.70
CA THR A 228 7.30 -11.09 4.62
C THR A 228 6.73 -9.70 4.33
N THR A 229 7.57 -8.67 4.23
CA THR A 229 7.13 -7.31 3.86
C THR A 229 6.38 -7.30 2.52
N LEU A 230 6.94 -7.95 1.49
CA LEU A 230 6.35 -8.03 0.15
C LEU A 230 5.05 -8.86 0.13
N LEU A 231 4.90 -9.85 1.01
CA LEU A 231 3.66 -10.61 1.16
C LEU A 231 2.53 -9.71 1.70
N HIS A 232 2.82 -8.91 2.73
CA HIS A 232 1.87 -7.95 3.28
C HIS A 232 1.52 -6.86 2.28
N GLU A 233 2.47 -6.35 1.51
CA GLU A 233 2.24 -5.40 0.42
C GLU A 233 1.26 -5.94 -0.61
N ARG A 234 1.49 -7.15 -1.14
CA ARG A 234 0.58 -7.80 -2.10
C ARG A 234 -0.81 -8.05 -1.53
N SER A 235 -0.88 -8.46 -0.26
CA SER A 235 -2.16 -8.69 0.44
C SER A 235 -2.94 -7.38 0.60
N GLY A 236 -2.26 -6.28 0.89
CA GLY A 236 -2.85 -4.94 1.00
C GLY A 236 -3.40 -4.44 -0.34
N MET A 237 -2.69 -4.64 -1.44
CA MET A 237 -3.12 -4.24 -2.78
C MET A 237 -4.32 -5.06 -3.27
N GLY A 238 -4.32 -6.37 -3.06
CA GLY A 238 -5.44 -7.26 -3.47
C GLY A 238 -6.73 -7.03 -2.67
N ALA A 239 -6.64 -6.43 -1.48
CA ALA A 239 -7.80 -6.14 -0.62
C ALA A 239 -8.62 -4.93 -1.03
N ARG A 240 -8.01 -4.00 -1.73
CA ARG A 240 -8.67 -2.79 -2.24
C ARG A 240 -9.44 -3.09 -3.53
N GLY A 241 -10.18 -4.18 -3.58
CA GLY A 241 -10.95 -4.67 -4.73
C GLY A 241 -11.23 -3.62 -5.80
N GLY A 242 -10.48 -3.64 -6.90
CA GLY A 242 -10.77 -2.97 -8.18
C GLY A 242 -11.02 -1.46 -8.20
N GLY A 243 -11.04 -0.80 -7.09
CA GLY A 243 -11.15 0.63 -6.97
C GLY A 243 -9.79 1.21 -6.60
N ALA A 244 -8.89 1.34 -7.58
CA ALA A 244 -7.91 2.42 -7.48
C ALA A 244 -8.74 3.71 -7.43
N GLY A 245 -9.09 4.15 -6.22
CA GLY A 245 -9.51 5.52 -6.03
C GLY A 245 -8.42 6.39 -6.64
N PRO A 246 -8.74 7.56 -7.19
CA PRO A 246 -7.75 8.43 -7.80
C PRO A 246 -6.58 8.59 -6.83
N GLU A 247 -5.37 8.64 -7.35
CA GLU A 247 -4.14 8.91 -6.58
C GLU A 247 -4.31 10.08 -5.60
N THR A 248 -5.10 11.07 -5.99
CA THR A 248 -5.59 12.15 -5.12
C THR A 248 -6.28 11.68 -3.84
N ALA A 249 -7.00 10.54 -3.84
CA ALA A 249 -7.62 10.02 -2.60
C ALA A 249 -6.59 9.37 -1.68
N TYR A 250 -5.52 8.80 -2.22
CA TYR A 250 -4.39 8.29 -1.44
C TYR A 250 -3.61 9.44 -0.79
N LEU A 251 -3.29 10.47 -1.59
CA LEU A 251 -2.62 11.70 -1.15
C LEU A 251 -3.45 12.47 -0.11
N THR A 252 -4.74 12.64 -0.36
CA THR A 252 -5.66 13.32 0.55
C THR A 252 -5.84 12.54 1.87
N ARG A 253 -5.73 11.21 1.84
CA ARG A 253 -5.78 10.39 3.06
C ARG A 253 -4.47 10.41 3.85
N MET A 254 -3.32 10.42 3.19
CA MET A 254 -2.03 10.62 3.86
C MET A 254 -1.91 12.04 4.43
N ALA A 255 -2.40 13.06 3.73
CA ALA A 255 -2.42 14.44 4.21
C ALA A 255 -3.51 14.72 5.26
N ARG A 256 -4.54 13.90 5.37
CA ARG A 256 -5.69 14.12 6.29
C ARG A 256 -5.65 13.34 7.60
N GLY A 257 -4.73 12.48 7.83
CA GLY A 257 -4.76 11.66 9.03
C GLY A 257 -3.46 10.97 9.28
N GLY A 258 -2.41 11.51 8.70
CA GLY A 258 -1.10 10.96 8.90
C GLY A 258 -0.42 11.67 10.07
N SER A 259 0.01 10.96 11.04
CA SER A 259 1.15 11.27 11.88
C SER A 259 2.25 11.98 11.09
N VAL A 260 2.35 11.68 9.84
CA VAL A 260 3.32 12.10 8.85
C VAL A 260 3.22 13.59 8.49
N ALA A 261 2.05 14.21 8.66
CA ALA A 261 1.82 15.60 8.27
C ALA A 261 1.67 16.57 9.46
N GLY A 262 2.03 16.12 10.68
CA GLY A 262 1.91 16.96 11.87
C GLY A 262 0.48 17.17 12.36
N ASP A 263 -0.41 16.21 12.07
CA ASP A 263 -1.82 16.27 12.47
C ASP A 263 -2.10 15.65 13.86
N LEU A 264 -1.08 15.13 14.54
CA LEU A 264 -1.25 14.45 15.82
C LEU A 264 -1.82 15.34 16.92
N ASP A 265 -1.51 16.63 16.90
CA ASP A 265 -1.99 17.62 17.88
C ASP A 265 -3.38 18.20 17.54
N LYS A 266 -3.94 17.84 16.38
CA LYS A 266 -5.25 18.32 15.95
C LYS A 266 -6.36 17.52 16.61
N ARG A 267 -7.52 18.13 16.75
CA ARG A 267 -8.71 17.49 17.33
C ARG A 267 -9.20 16.32 16.45
N ALA A 268 -9.35 15.14 17.04
CA ALA A 268 -9.72 13.92 16.31
C ALA A 268 -11.09 13.99 15.64
N GLY A 269 -12.06 14.69 16.27
CA GLY A 269 -13.40 14.88 15.73
C GLY A 269 -13.43 15.65 14.39
N ASP A 270 -12.44 16.49 14.10
CA ASP A 270 -12.37 17.25 12.85
C ASP A 270 -12.07 16.37 11.63
N PHE A 271 -11.54 15.16 11.86
CA PHE A 271 -11.23 14.18 10.82
C PHE A 271 -12.32 13.12 10.63
N VAL A 272 -13.37 13.16 11.44
CA VAL A 272 -14.50 12.24 11.29
C VAL A 272 -15.44 12.79 10.22
N THR A 273 -15.58 12.04 9.13
CA THR A 273 -16.60 12.38 8.11
C THR A 273 -18.00 12.20 8.71
N ALA A 274 -18.85 13.21 8.59
CA ALA A 274 -20.24 13.16 9.05
C ALA A 274 -20.91 11.85 8.59
N ARG A 275 -21.71 11.25 9.48
CA ARG A 275 -22.45 10.00 9.19
C ARG A 275 -23.16 10.12 7.83
N PRO A 276 -23.04 9.10 6.97
CA PRO A 276 -23.79 9.08 5.71
C PRO A 276 -25.28 9.31 5.99
N THR A 277 -25.86 10.31 5.37
CA THR A 277 -27.30 10.56 5.44
C THR A 277 -28.09 9.36 4.88
N THR A 278 -29.38 9.24 5.24
CA THR A 278 -30.27 8.16 4.77
C THR A 278 -30.26 8.04 3.23
N ALA A 279 -30.16 9.16 2.50
CA ALA A 279 -30.04 9.17 1.05
C ALA A 279 -28.74 8.56 0.53
N THR A 280 -27.63 8.69 1.27
CA THR A 280 -26.34 8.02 0.95
C THR A 280 -26.41 6.51 1.23
N LYS A 281 -27.19 6.09 2.25
CA LYS A 281 -27.43 4.66 2.56
C LYS A 281 -28.28 3.96 1.50
N GLU A 282 -29.25 4.63 0.89
CA GLU A 282 -30.06 4.06 -0.17
C GLU A 282 -29.28 3.92 -1.49
N ARG A 283 -28.42 4.89 -1.82
CA ARG A 283 -27.49 4.79 -2.97
C ARG A 283 -26.45 3.65 -2.81
N SER A 284 -26.06 3.31 -1.59
CA SER A 284 -25.09 2.24 -1.33
C SER A 284 -25.69 0.83 -1.39
N LYS A 285 -27.02 0.70 -1.43
CA LYS A 285 -27.74 -0.60 -1.51
C LYS A 285 -27.86 -1.18 -2.92
N GLN A 286 -27.69 -0.38 -3.95
CA GLN A 286 -27.56 -0.91 -5.32
C GLN A 286 -26.08 -1.16 -5.62
N PRO A 287 -25.70 -2.39 -6.02
CA PRO A 287 -24.35 -2.63 -6.48
C PRO A 287 -24.11 -1.78 -7.73
N SER A 288 -23.36 -0.68 -7.57
CA SER A 288 -22.97 0.16 -8.69
C SER A 288 -22.13 -0.68 -9.67
N SER A 289 -22.39 -0.51 -10.96
CA SER A 289 -21.55 -1.13 -11.99
C SER A 289 -20.08 -0.77 -11.76
N PRO A 290 -19.12 -1.71 -11.88
CA PRO A 290 -17.70 -1.37 -11.90
C PRO A 290 -17.34 -0.29 -12.92
N ALA A 291 -18.15 -0.09 -13.94
CA ALA A 291 -17.99 0.92 -14.98
C ALA A 291 -18.82 2.21 -14.74
N GLN A 292 -19.43 2.39 -13.54
CA GLN A 292 -20.37 3.49 -13.29
C GLN A 292 -19.76 4.87 -13.59
N GLY A 293 -18.52 5.10 -13.17
CA GLY A 293 -17.84 6.37 -13.45
C GLY A 293 -17.68 6.68 -14.94
N HIS A 294 -17.43 5.64 -15.76
CA HIS A 294 -17.35 5.81 -17.22
C HIS A 294 -18.73 6.02 -17.87
N ILE A 295 -19.77 5.39 -17.32
CA ILE A 295 -21.16 5.61 -17.77
C ILE A 295 -21.55 7.07 -17.54
N ASP A 296 -21.27 7.58 -16.34
CA ASP A 296 -21.62 8.95 -15.97
C ASP A 296 -20.82 9.97 -16.80
N LEU A 297 -19.51 9.74 -16.97
CA LEU A 297 -18.67 10.58 -17.82
C LEU A 297 -19.14 10.55 -19.29
N ALA A 298 -19.45 9.37 -19.86
CA ALA A 298 -19.92 9.25 -21.24
C ALA A 298 -21.27 9.94 -21.44
N ARG A 299 -22.15 9.91 -20.44
CA ARG A 299 -23.44 10.63 -20.47
C ARG A 299 -23.23 12.14 -20.46
N GLU A 300 -22.35 12.64 -19.57
CA GLU A 300 -22.02 14.06 -19.46
C GLU A 300 -21.35 14.59 -20.73
N MET A 301 -20.53 13.77 -21.38
CA MET A 301 -19.87 14.10 -22.64
C MET A 301 -20.76 13.90 -23.87
N GLY A 302 -21.99 13.37 -23.74
CA GLY A 302 -22.92 13.14 -24.85
C GLY A 302 -22.52 12.03 -25.83
N VAL A 303 -21.66 11.09 -25.39
CA VAL A 303 -21.11 10.00 -26.23
C VAL A 303 -21.61 8.61 -25.84
N LEU A 304 -22.53 8.53 -24.86
CA LEU A 304 -22.98 7.24 -24.31
C LEU A 304 -23.63 6.33 -25.36
N ASP A 305 -24.26 6.91 -26.38
CA ASP A 305 -24.95 6.18 -27.45
C ASP A 305 -24.02 5.73 -28.59
N GLN A 306 -22.77 6.14 -28.59
CA GLN A 306 -21.78 5.69 -29.56
C GLN A 306 -21.49 4.19 -29.37
N PRO A 307 -21.67 3.34 -30.43
CA PRO A 307 -21.56 1.89 -30.28
C PRO A 307 -20.21 1.43 -29.74
N VAL A 308 -19.11 2.04 -30.18
CA VAL A 308 -17.75 1.69 -29.73
C VAL A 308 -17.59 2.00 -28.23
N ILE A 309 -17.98 3.20 -27.78
CA ILE A 309 -17.91 3.60 -26.38
C ILE A 309 -18.74 2.66 -25.50
N ARG A 310 -19.97 2.31 -25.95
CA ARG A 310 -20.82 1.36 -25.22
C ARG A 310 -20.17 -0.01 -25.05
N GLN A 311 -19.54 -0.55 -26.09
CA GLN A 311 -18.85 -1.84 -26.02
C GLN A 311 -17.67 -1.80 -25.04
N GLU A 312 -16.88 -0.73 -25.06
CA GLU A 312 -15.76 -0.58 -24.13
C GLU A 312 -16.21 -0.37 -22.66
N ILE A 313 -17.34 0.32 -22.44
CA ILE A 313 -17.99 0.41 -21.12
C ILE A 313 -18.45 -0.98 -20.63
N VAL A 314 -19.06 -1.79 -21.50
CA VAL A 314 -19.45 -3.17 -21.17
C VAL A 314 -18.21 -4.01 -20.82
N ARG A 315 -17.11 -3.86 -21.56
CA ARG A 315 -15.86 -4.54 -21.29
C ARG A 315 -15.27 -4.13 -19.93
N ALA A 316 -15.30 -2.84 -19.58
CA ALA A 316 -14.90 -2.36 -18.24
C ALA A 316 -15.75 -3.00 -17.13
N HIS A 317 -17.07 -3.10 -17.35
CA HIS A 317 -17.98 -3.78 -16.41
C HIS A 317 -17.63 -5.27 -16.26
N ILE A 318 -17.38 -5.98 -17.34
CA ILE A 318 -16.99 -7.40 -17.32
C ILE A 318 -15.68 -7.58 -16.56
N LEU A 319 -14.64 -6.81 -16.89
CA LEU A 319 -13.34 -6.89 -16.24
C LEU A 319 -13.43 -6.63 -14.73
N GLY A 320 -14.16 -5.60 -14.32
CA GLY A 320 -14.38 -5.29 -12.91
C GLY A 320 -15.21 -6.37 -12.18
N THR A 321 -16.19 -6.97 -12.85
CA THR A 321 -16.98 -8.08 -12.32
C THR A 321 -16.13 -9.33 -12.14
N VAL A 322 -15.29 -9.68 -13.11
CA VAL A 322 -14.35 -10.81 -13.02
C VAL A 322 -13.36 -10.60 -11.88
N ALA A 323 -12.86 -9.38 -11.71
CA ALA A 323 -11.95 -9.06 -10.59
C ALA A 323 -12.63 -9.29 -9.23
N ARG A 324 -13.88 -8.86 -9.07
CA ARG A 324 -14.67 -9.08 -7.85
C ARG A 324 -14.89 -10.57 -7.61
N LEU A 325 -15.31 -11.33 -8.61
CA LEU A 325 -15.54 -12.78 -8.49
C LEU A 325 -14.25 -13.55 -8.16
N ASN A 326 -13.11 -13.16 -8.73
CA ASN A 326 -11.81 -13.73 -8.37
C ASN A 326 -11.45 -13.43 -6.91
N THR A 327 -11.76 -12.25 -6.40
CA THR A 327 -11.57 -11.90 -5.00
C THR A 327 -12.44 -12.76 -4.08
N GLU A 328 -13.70 -12.98 -4.44
CA GLU A 328 -14.61 -13.86 -3.69
C GLU A 328 -14.13 -15.32 -3.73
N ARG A 329 -13.72 -15.80 -4.90
CA ARG A 329 -13.13 -17.13 -5.06
C ARG A 329 -11.89 -17.32 -4.18
N SER A 330 -11.03 -16.30 -4.09
CA SER A 330 -9.81 -16.36 -3.27
C SER A 330 -10.09 -16.49 -1.77
N LYS A 331 -11.26 -16.01 -1.32
CA LYS A 331 -11.72 -16.17 0.06
C LYS A 331 -12.27 -17.57 0.31
N ALA A 332 -12.95 -18.15 -0.66
CA ALA A 332 -13.60 -19.45 -0.55
C ALA A 332 -12.62 -20.63 -0.68
N SER A 333 -11.55 -20.46 -1.41
CA SER A 333 -10.55 -21.53 -1.64
C SER A 333 -9.15 -20.92 -1.79
N PRO A 334 -8.19 -21.29 -0.94
CA PRO A 334 -6.80 -20.84 -1.06
C PRO A 334 -6.14 -21.50 -2.28
N VAL A 335 -6.37 -20.96 -3.46
CA VAL A 335 -5.68 -21.39 -4.69
C VAL A 335 -4.34 -20.68 -4.78
N PRO A 336 -3.21 -21.40 -4.86
CA PRO A 336 -1.91 -20.76 -5.09
C PRO A 336 -1.94 -19.87 -6.33
N GLY A 337 -1.34 -18.69 -6.23
CA GLY A 337 -1.23 -17.75 -7.36
C GLY A 337 -2.46 -16.87 -7.65
N ILE A 338 -3.58 -17.03 -6.92
CA ILE A 338 -4.77 -16.22 -7.18
C ILE A 338 -4.53 -14.73 -6.92
N ALA A 339 -3.68 -14.37 -5.94
CA ALA A 339 -3.28 -13.00 -5.70
C ALA A 339 -2.48 -12.42 -6.87
N ASN A 340 -1.63 -13.23 -7.51
CA ASN A 340 -0.86 -12.86 -8.69
C ASN A 340 -1.79 -12.60 -9.89
N LEU A 341 -2.82 -13.43 -10.08
CA LEU A 341 -3.86 -13.20 -11.08
C LEU A 341 -4.61 -11.88 -10.81
N GLY A 342 -4.95 -11.59 -9.56
CA GLY A 342 -5.59 -10.35 -9.16
C GLY A 342 -4.77 -9.13 -9.54
N LYS A 343 -3.46 -9.13 -9.22
CA LYS A 343 -2.53 -8.05 -9.57
C LYS A 343 -2.40 -7.88 -11.09
N LEU A 344 -2.27 -8.97 -11.85
CA LEU A 344 -2.19 -8.95 -13.31
C LEU A 344 -3.47 -8.39 -13.94
N LEU A 345 -4.64 -8.83 -13.44
CA LEU A 345 -5.94 -8.32 -13.89
C LEU A 345 -6.12 -6.83 -13.60
N MET A 346 -5.64 -6.34 -12.45
CA MET A 346 -5.65 -4.91 -12.14
C MET A 346 -4.85 -4.10 -13.17
N GLY A 347 -3.67 -4.56 -13.59
CA GLY A 347 -2.90 -3.93 -14.65
C GLY A 347 -3.67 -3.84 -15.97
N HIS A 348 -4.45 -4.87 -16.31
CA HIS A 348 -5.33 -4.85 -17.50
C HIS A 348 -6.49 -3.87 -17.34
N ILE A 349 -7.16 -3.85 -16.19
CA ILE A 349 -8.29 -2.95 -15.90
C ILE A 349 -7.84 -1.49 -15.99
N VAL A 350 -6.72 -1.14 -15.39
CA VAL A 350 -6.25 0.24 -15.35
C VAL A 350 -5.90 0.75 -16.74
N ARG A 351 -5.23 -0.06 -17.57
CA ARG A 351 -4.94 0.29 -18.96
C ARG A 351 -6.22 0.45 -19.79
N HIS A 352 -7.16 -0.48 -19.63
CA HIS A 352 -8.45 -0.39 -20.31
C HIS A 352 -9.24 0.85 -19.90
N ASN A 353 -9.31 1.15 -18.61
CA ASN A 353 -10.00 2.33 -18.08
C ASN A 353 -9.34 3.64 -18.54
N ARG A 354 -8.00 3.68 -18.64
CA ARG A 354 -7.26 4.78 -19.26
C ARG A 354 -7.73 5.03 -20.69
N ASP A 355 -7.69 3.99 -21.51
CA ASP A 355 -8.01 4.09 -22.94
C ASP A 355 -9.48 4.48 -23.16
N LEU A 356 -10.38 3.90 -22.37
CA LEU A 356 -11.80 4.24 -22.40
C LEU A 356 -12.05 5.68 -21.93
N GLY A 357 -11.42 6.11 -20.83
CA GLY A 357 -11.54 7.47 -20.32
C GLY A 357 -11.08 8.51 -21.37
N MET A 358 -9.95 8.25 -22.01
CA MET A 358 -9.43 9.12 -23.08
C MET A 358 -10.35 9.12 -24.32
N ALA A 359 -10.89 7.96 -24.71
CA ALA A 359 -11.84 7.86 -25.83
C ALA A 359 -13.13 8.65 -25.55
N ILE A 360 -13.67 8.58 -24.33
CA ILE A 360 -14.86 9.35 -23.92
C ILE A 360 -14.59 10.85 -23.95
N LEU A 361 -13.42 11.30 -23.47
CA LEU A 361 -13.06 12.72 -23.42
C LEU A 361 -12.71 13.30 -24.80
N GLY A 362 -12.24 12.47 -25.74
CA GLY A 362 -11.78 12.93 -27.04
C GLY A 362 -10.66 13.98 -26.92
N ALA A 363 -10.77 15.09 -27.62
CA ALA A 363 -9.76 16.16 -27.58
C ALA A 363 -9.52 16.74 -26.16
N ARG A 364 -10.51 16.67 -25.27
CA ARG A 364 -10.35 17.13 -23.87
C ARG A 364 -9.45 16.24 -23.04
N GLY A 365 -9.23 15.00 -23.43
CA GLY A 365 -8.26 14.11 -22.80
C GLY A 365 -6.82 14.58 -22.88
N THR A 366 -6.51 15.60 -23.69
CA THR A 366 -5.20 16.24 -23.74
C THR A 366 -4.96 17.24 -22.61
N LEU A 367 -6.01 17.62 -21.87
CA LEU A 367 -5.91 18.54 -20.73
C LEU A 367 -5.59 17.75 -19.45
N HIS A 368 -4.66 18.29 -18.67
CA HIS A 368 -4.37 17.78 -17.32
C HIS A 368 -4.19 18.94 -16.35
N ALA A 369 -4.68 18.75 -15.13
CA ALA A 369 -4.59 19.72 -14.06
C ALA A 369 -3.47 19.34 -13.08
N TYR A 370 -2.44 20.15 -12.97
CA TYR A 370 -1.26 19.90 -12.13
C TYR A 370 -1.39 20.45 -10.70
N ASP A 371 -2.32 21.39 -10.48
CA ASP A 371 -2.58 22.02 -9.19
C ASP A 371 -4.08 22.14 -8.90
N ASP A 372 -4.44 22.64 -7.71
CA ASP A 372 -5.83 22.74 -7.28
C ASP A 372 -6.62 23.82 -8.05
N GLU A 373 -5.97 24.90 -8.46
CA GLU A 373 -6.59 25.95 -9.27
C GLU A 373 -6.99 25.39 -10.64
N GLN A 374 -6.05 24.75 -11.34
CA GLN A 374 -6.29 24.11 -12.63
C GLN A 374 -7.34 22.99 -12.52
N ARG A 375 -7.35 22.21 -11.41
CA ARG A 375 -8.40 21.25 -11.14
C ARG A 375 -9.76 21.90 -11.00
N GLY A 376 -9.83 23.03 -10.30
CA GLY A 376 -11.04 23.82 -10.16
C GLY A 376 -11.55 24.33 -11.50
N GLU A 377 -10.68 24.86 -12.35
CA GLU A 377 -11.05 25.34 -13.69
C GLU A 377 -11.48 24.19 -14.61
N MET A 378 -10.72 23.11 -14.64
CA MET A 378 -11.06 21.93 -15.46
C MET A 378 -12.39 21.31 -15.04
N ALA A 379 -12.72 21.31 -13.75
CA ALA A 379 -13.98 20.78 -13.23
C ALA A 379 -15.22 21.60 -13.67
N LYS A 380 -15.05 22.84 -14.16
CA LYS A 380 -16.12 23.67 -14.72
C LYS A 380 -16.43 23.31 -16.19
N LEU A 381 -15.52 22.61 -16.87
CA LEU A 381 -15.72 22.17 -18.26
C LEU A 381 -16.66 20.96 -18.31
N PRO A 382 -17.31 20.70 -19.46
CA PRO A 382 -18.06 19.46 -19.68
C PRO A 382 -17.21 18.22 -19.39
N GLY A 383 -17.76 17.26 -18.65
CA GLY A 383 -17.06 16.13 -18.07
C GLY A 383 -16.64 16.39 -16.61
N GLY A 384 -16.60 17.65 -16.16
CA GLY A 384 -16.48 18.08 -14.78
C GLY A 384 -15.37 17.36 -14.01
N LYS A 385 -15.69 16.95 -12.79
CA LYS A 385 -14.80 16.15 -11.94
C LYS A 385 -14.42 14.80 -12.55
N GLY A 386 -15.28 14.24 -13.40
CA GLY A 386 -15.02 12.99 -14.14
C GLY A 386 -13.87 13.13 -15.12
N ALA A 387 -13.79 14.26 -15.83
CA ALA A 387 -12.68 14.56 -16.74
C ALA A 387 -11.34 14.70 -15.98
N VAL A 388 -11.33 15.43 -14.86
CA VAL A 388 -10.14 15.58 -14.00
C VAL A 388 -9.66 14.20 -13.52
N ALA A 389 -10.59 13.36 -13.05
CA ALA A 389 -10.26 12.01 -12.59
C ALA A 389 -9.73 11.11 -13.71
N ALA A 390 -10.34 11.17 -14.91
CA ALA A 390 -9.94 10.32 -16.03
C ALA A 390 -8.53 10.69 -16.55
N THR A 391 -8.19 11.98 -16.65
CA THR A 391 -6.86 12.40 -17.09
C THR A 391 -5.77 12.10 -16.05
N ALA A 392 -6.05 12.29 -14.76
CA ALA A 392 -5.15 11.88 -13.68
C ALA A 392 -4.92 10.36 -13.69
N GLN A 393 -5.99 9.58 -13.86
CA GLN A 393 -5.89 8.12 -13.99
C GLN A 393 -5.10 7.70 -15.24
N ALA A 394 -5.22 8.45 -16.34
CA ALA A 394 -4.50 8.14 -17.56
C ALA A 394 -2.99 8.24 -17.39
N LEU A 395 -2.50 9.24 -16.68
CA LEU A 395 -1.09 9.39 -16.36
C LEU A 395 -0.62 8.34 -15.34
N GLY A 396 -1.39 8.11 -14.27
CA GLY A 396 -1.06 7.13 -13.23
C GLY A 396 -1.14 5.67 -13.69
N ALA A 397 -1.89 5.37 -14.77
CA ALA A 397 -2.08 4.01 -15.26
C ALA A 397 -0.80 3.28 -15.69
N GLN A 398 0.27 4.03 -15.98
CA GLN A 398 1.56 3.47 -16.38
C GLN A 398 2.28 2.76 -15.21
N ALA A 399 2.05 3.22 -13.99
CA ALA A 399 2.78 2.76 -12.82
C ALA A 399 2.30 1.38 -12.32
N LEU A 400 0.98 1.13 -12.29
CA LEU A 400 0.41 -0.09 -11.72
C LEU A 400 0.91 -1.40 -12.35
N PRO A 401 1.14 -1.52 -13.67
CA PRO A 401 1.74 -2.71 -14.26
C PRO A 401 3.20 -2.96 -13.86
N ILE A 402 3.84 -1.97 -13.23
CA ILE A 402 5.27 -1.97 -12.88
C ILE A 402 5.47 -2.25 -11.39
N TYR A 403 4.88 -1.44 -10.50
CA TYR A 403 5.09 -1.58 -9.06
C TYR A 403 4.34 -2.79 -8.45
N GLY A 404 4.72 -3.21 -7.24
CA GLY A 404 4.15 -4.39 -6.59
C GLY A 404 4.42 -5.70 -7.35
N GLY A 405 5.52 -5.76 -8.09
CA GLY A 405 5.89 -6.81 -9.03
C GLY A 405 5.28 -6.60 -10.40
N THR A 406 6.15 -6.47 -11.42
CA THR A 406 5.72 -6.23 -12.81
C THR A 406 4.78 -7.31 -13.33
N ASP A 407 4.00 -7.00 -14.36
CA ASP A 407 3.16 -7.97 -15.05
C ASP A 407 3.97 -9.22 -15.51
N GLN A 408 5.23 -9.04 -15.90
CA GLN A 408 6.15 -10.12 -16.28
C GLN A 408 6.51 -11.01 -15.09
N ILE A 409 6.88 -10.40 -13.96
CA ILE A 409 7.18 -11.14 -12.71
C ILE A 409 5.93 -11.89 -12.24
N GLN A 410 4.73 -11.31 -12.34
CA GLN A 410 3.50 -12.02 -11.99
C GLN A 410 3.28 -13.25 -12.87
N ARG A 411 3.54 -13.15 -14.18
CA ARG A 411 3.46 -14.29 -15.12
C ARG A 411 4.49 -15.35 -14.80
N ASN A 412 5.74 -14.97 -14.49
CA ASN A 412 6.77 -15.93 -14.10
C ASN A 412 6.38 -16.69 -12.83
N ILE A 413 5.89 -16.00 -11.80
CA ILE A 413 5.40 -16.63 -10.57
C ILE A 413 4.26 -17.61 -10.86
N ILE A 414 3.29 -17.22 -11.69
CA ILE A 414 2.19 -18.11 -12.08
C ILE A 414 2.71 -19.31 -12.86
N GLY A 415 3.57 -19.09 -13.86
CA GLY A 415 4.14 -20.14 -14.68
C GLY A 415 4.92 -21.15 -13.86
N GLU A 416 5.90 -20.68 -13.09
CA GLU A 416 6.84 -21.57 -12.36
C GLU A 416 6.21 -22.21 -11.12
N ARG A 417 5.48 -21.42 -10.29
CA ARG A 417 5.04 -21.89 -8.96
C ARG A 417 3.62 -22.45 -8.96
N VAL A 418 2.78 -22.08 -9.92
CA VAL A 418 1.38 -22.54 -9.98
C VAL A 418 1.20 -23.58 -11.05
N LEU A 419 1.75 -23.36 -12.25
CA LEU A 419 1.64 -24.27 -13.39
C LEU A 419 2.80 -25.30 -13.46
N GLY A 420 3.85 -25.15 -12.65
CA GLY A 420 4.98 -26.05 -12.62
C GLY A 420 5.85 -26.01 -13.88
N LEU A 421 5.83 -24.90 -14.63
CA LEU A 421 6.69 -24.73 -15.81
C LEU A 421 8.16 -24.61 -15.37
N PRO A 422 9.10 -25.04 -16.22
CA PRO A 422 10.53 -24.91 -15.93
C PRO A 422 10.93 -23.44 -15.83
N LYS A 423 11.90 -23.16 -14.96
CA LYS A 423 12.55 -21.85 -14.88
C LYS A 423 13.37 -21.58 -16.13
N GLU A 424 13.64 -20.29 -16.38
CA GLU A 424 14.56 -19.90 -17.45
C GLU A 424 15.95 -20.53 -17.25
N PRO A 425 16.61 -20.96 -18.34
CA PRO A 425 18.01 -21.44 -18.27
C PRO A 425 18.94 -20.33 -17.79
N GLY A 426 20.02 -20.70 -17.11
CA GLY A 426 21.04 -19.74 -16.65
C GLY A 426 20.74 -19.19 -15.25
N ASP A 427 20.37 -20.06 -14.31
CA ASP A 427 20.16 -19.71 -12.91
C ASP A 427 21.43 -19.12 -12.28
N LEU A 428 21.48 -17.80 -12.19
CA LEU A 428 22.56 -17.04 -11.54
C LEU A 428 22.37 -16.93 -10.02
N THR A 429 21.39 -17.62 -9.45
CA THR A 429 21.06 -17.50 -8.01
C THR A 429 22.09 -18.16 -7.10
N THR A 430 22.96 -19.00 -7.64
CA THR A 430 24.04 -19.71 -6.90
C THR A 430 25.37 -18.97 -6.94
N LEU A 431 25.55 -18.02 -7.87
CA LEU A 431 26.79 -17.28 -7.98
C LEU A 431 26.88 -16.20 -6.86
N PRO A 432 28.10 -15.94 -6.34
CA PRO A 432 28.35 -14.78 -5.50
C PRO A 432 27.86 -13.48 -6.15
N PHE A 433 27.29 -12.57 -5.36
CA PHE A 433 26.74 -11.31 -5.88
C PHE A 433 27.79 -10.48 -6.65
N ASN A 434 29.04 -10.46 -6.16
CA ASN A 434 30.15 -9.72 -6.79
C ASN A 434 30.61 -10.33 -8.14
N GLN A 435 30.17 -11.54 -8.47
CA GLN A 435 30.47 -12.22 -9.74
C GLN A 435 29.30 -12.14 -10.74
N LEU A 436 28.16 -11.59 -10.32
CA LEU A 436 27.03 -11.43 -11.24
C LEU A 436 27.34 -10.40 -12.33
N PRO A 437 26.89 -10.61 -13.58
CA PRO A 437 26.95 -9.59 -14.61
C PRO A 437 26.25 -8.32 -14.12
N LYS A 438 26.94 -7.20 -14.11
CA LYS A 438 26.32 -5.91 -13.82
C LYS A 438 25.58 -5.47 -15.09
N ASN A 439 24.30 -5.12 -14.95
CA ASN A 439 23.61 -4.42 -16.02
C ASN A 439 24.35 -3.12 -16.26
N ALA A 440 24.90 -2.97 -17.47
CA ALA A 440 25.65 -1.79 -17.90
C ALA A 440 24.70 -0.61 -18.12
#